data_afab1193901b83ef7b74df4af15c60d1
#
_entry.id   afab1193901b83ef7b74df4af15c60d1
#
_cell.length_a   1.000
_cell.length_b   1.000
_cell.length_c   1.000
_cell.angle_alpha   90.00
_cell.angle_beta   90.00
_cell.angle_gamma   90.00
#
_symmetry.space_group_name_H-M   'P 1'
#
loop_
_entity.id
_entity.type
_entity.pdbx_description
1 polymer ?
#
loop_
_entity_poly.entity_id
_entity_poly.type
_entity_poly.pdbx_seq_one_letter_code
_entity_poly.pdbx_strand_id
1 'polypeptide(L)'
;AWPFVPAAAAPIVAIVDSGDPLIYGPWAWCLEEFEDLRPIVVPGVSCFNAANAALRRGVTNSARTKSVILSAADWPGKTDTIDKLSVHHSTMALFTMRSDFEEFIQKLSVNYPAETRIAIVIQACYADKERVIEGTLGTILSQVGQKDLPFEYMIYVGDFLTFRHKKAD
;
A
#
# COMPACT_ATOMS: atom_id res chain seq x y z
N ALA A 1 19.53 16.39 15.33
CA ALA A 1 19.12 16.63 16.72
C ALA A 1 17.70 17.23 16.67
N TRP A 2 16.73 16.61 17.31
CA TRP A 2 15.37 17.15 17.43
C TRP A 2 15.43 18.44 18.25
N PRO A 3 14.74 19.51 17.85
CA PRO A 3 14.70 20.71 18.65
C PRO A 3 14.07 20.39 20.00
N PHE A 4 14.82 20.71 21.06
CA PHE A 4 14.32 20.63 22.43
C PHE A 4 13.14 21.60 22.57
N VAL A 5 11.95 21.08 22.78
CA VAL A 5 10.78 21.89 23.12
C VAL A 5 10.89 22.19 24.60
N PRO A 6 11.08 23.46 25.00
CA PRO A 6 11.14 23.78 26.42
C PRO A 6 9.79 23.49 27.06
N ALA A 7 9.81 22.87 28.22
CA ALA A 7 8.64 22.55 29.02
C ALA A 7 8.02 23.84 29.59
N ALA A 8 7.43 24.66 28.76
CA ALA A 8 6.68 25.85 29.17
C ALA A 8 5.19 25.65 28.85
N ALA A 9 4.45 25.34 29.87
CA ALA A 9 3.04 25.71 30.15
C ALA A 9 1.96 25.73 29.04
N ALA A 10 2.26 25.46 27.78
CA ALA A 10 1.25 25.31 26.75
C ALA A 10 0.88 23.79 26.60
N PRO A 11 -0.40 23.45 26.55
CA PRO A 11 -0.79 22.05 26.36
C PRO A 11 -0.24 21.54 25.02
N ILE A 12 0.52 20.45 25.05
CA ILE A 12 0.94 19.75 23.84
C ILE A 12 -0.22 18.81 23.46
N VAL A 13 -0.72 18.98 22.24
CA VAL A 13 -1.70 18.05 21.65
C VAL A 13 -0.95 17.14 20.69
N ALA A 14 -1.12 15.83 20.83
CA ALA A 14 -0.58 14.85 19.92
C ALA A 14 -1.73 14.09 19.24
N ILE A 15 -1.69 14.03 17.91
CA ILE A 15 -2.57 13.17 17.12
C ILE A 15 -1.77 11.91 16.81
N VAL A 16 -2.29 10.76 17.24
CA VAL A 16 -1.64 9.45 17.03
C VAL A 16 -2.34 8.75 15.87
N ASP A 17 -1.55 8.32 14.90
CA ASP A 17 -2.02 7.59 13.72
C ASP A 17 -1.25 6.25 13.60
N SER A 18 -1.77 5.34 12.77
CA SER A 18 -1.11 4.09 12.42
C SER A 18 -0.40 4.22 11.09
N GLY A 19 0.85 3.78 11.01
CA GLY A 19 1.63 3.83 9.78
C GLY A 19 2.31 5.18 9.54
N ASP A 20 2.41 5.59 8.29
CA ASP A 20 2.89 6.92 7.92
C ASP A 20 1.70 7.89 7.87
N PRO A 21 1.73 8.99 8.63
CA PRO A 21 0.60 9.92 8.72
C PRO A 21 0.30 10.67 7.41
N LEU A 22 1.23 10.64 6.45
CA LEU A 22 1.09 11.36 5.17
C LEU A 22 0.86 10.45 3.96
N ILE A 23 0.83 9.14 4.15
CA ILE A 23 0.49 8.18 3.10
C ILE A 23 -0.88 7.59 3.39
N TYR A 24 -1.92 8.16 2.80
CA TYR A 24 -3.34 7.82 3.05
C TYR A 24 -3.75 7.93 4.52
N GLY A 25 -3.06 8.81 5.27
CA GLY A 25 -3.37 9.10 6.67
C GLY A 25 -4.67 9.93 6.78
N PRO A 26 -5.60 9.54 7.66
CA PRO A 26 -6.90 10.21 7.80
C PRO A 26 -6.80 11.61 8.41
N TRP A 27 -5.67 11.96 9.01
CA TRP A 27 -5.47 13.22 9.73
C TRP A 27 -4.57 14.24 9.01
N ALA A 28 -4.14 13.95 7.77
CA ALA A 28 -3.24 14.84 7.02
C ALA A 28 -3.79 16.26 6.85
N TRP A 29 -5.11 16.41 6.77
CA TRP A 29 -5.80 17.72 6.71
C TRP A 29 -5.51 18.62 7.90
N CYS A 30 -5.14 18.07 9.06
CA CYS A 30 -4.81 18.87 10.24
C CYS A 30 -3.58 19.76 10.01
N LEU A 31 -2.70 19.40 9.08
CA LEU A 31 -1.52 20.19 8.75
C LEU A 31 -1.90 21.51 8.05
N GLU A 32 -2.97 21.50 7.27
CA GLU A 32 -3.50 22.65 6.57
C GLU A 32 -4.36 23.49 7.51
N GLU A 33 -5.27 22.86 8.23
CA GLU A 33 -6.21 23.53 9.13
C GLU A 33 -5.51 24.25 10.32
N PHE A 34 -4.40 23.68 10.82
CA PHE A 34 -3.66 24.19 11.97
C PHE A 34 -2.23 24.64 11.60
N GLU A 35 -2.05 25.17 10.40
CA GLU A 35 -0.73 25.62 9.91
C GLU A 35 -0.09 26.67 10.84
N ASP A 36 -0.89 27.56 11.41
CA ASP A 36 -0.47 28.59 12.35
C ASP A 36 0.15 28.04 13.65
N LEU A 37 -0.22 26.83 14.04
CA LEU A 37 0.35 26.14 15.19
C LEU A 37 1.68 25.42 14.87
N ARG A 38 2.12 25.46 13.61
CA ARG A 38 3.35 24.81 13.13
C ARG A 38 3.45 23.33 13.56
N PRO A 39 2.51 22.47 13.16
CA PRO A 39 2.50 21.07 13.59
C PRO A 39 3.78 20.36 13.18
N ILE A 40 4.26 19.48 14.04
CA ILE A 40 5.44 18.63 13.80
C ILE A 40 4.94 17.26 13.37
N VAL A 41 5.36 16.79 12.20
CA VAL A 41 5.07 15.44 11.73
C VAL A 41 6.21 14.51 12.14
N VAL A 42 5.86 13.46 12.87
CA VAL A 42 6.79 12.36 13.18
C VAL A 42 6.52 11.25 12.17
N PRO A 43 7.49 10.88 11.31
CA PRO A 43 7.27 9.84 10.31
C PRO A 43 7.09 8.47 10.97
N GLY A 44 6.20 7.68 10.38
CA GLY A 44 5.96 6.31 10.78
C GLY A 44 6.23 5.33 9.64
N VAL A 45 6.14 4.04 9.94
CA VAL A 45 6.29 2.98 8.94
C VAL A 45 4.94 2.71 8.30
N SER A 46 4.78 3.13 7.04
CA SER A 46 3.57 2.84 6.27
C SER A 46 3.29 1.34 6.18
N CYS A 47 2.03 0.95 6.11
CA CYS A 47 1.65 -0.43 5.80
C CYS A 47 2.22 -0.90 4.45
N PHE A 48 2.52 0.01 3.52
CA PHE A 48 3.28 -0.29 2.32
C PHE A 48 4.67 -0.87 2.65
N ASN A 49 5.43 -0.25 3.55
CA ASN A 49 6.75 -0.75 3.94
C ASN A 49 6.66 -2.06 4.72
N ALA A 50 5.68 -2.16 5.62
CA ALA A 50 5.44 -3.37 6.39
C ALA A 50 5.09 -4.56 5.49
N ALA A 51 4.19 -4.36 4.52
CA ALA A 51 3.81 -5.39 3.56
C ALA A 51 4.97 -5.78 2.63
N ASN A 52 5.84 -4.84 2.23
CA ASN A 52 7.05 -5.15 1.46
C ASN A 52 7.99 -6.06 2.25
N ALA A 53 8.12 -5.85 3.54
CA ALA A 53 8.94 -6.70 4.41
C ALA A 53 8.35 -8.11 4.49
N ALA A 54 7.03 -8.24 4.64
CA ALA A 54 6.33 -9.53 4.63
C ALA A 54 6.51 -10.28 3.29
N LEU A 55 6.47 -9.57 2.16
CA LEU A 55 6.71 -10.14 0.82
C LEU A 55 8.15 -10.61 0.63
N ARG A 56 9.11 -10.06 1.38
CA ARG A 56 10.57 -10.34 1.23
C ARG A 56 11.06 -10.16 -0.21
N ARG A 57 10.55 -9.14 -0.91
CA ARG A 57 10.86 -8.84 -2.31
C ARG A 57 11.05 -7.34 -2.50
N GLY A 58 12.01 -6.98 -3.33
CA GLY A 58 12.20 -5.59 -3.72
C GLY A 58 11.13 -5.16 -4.71
N VAL A 59 10.20 -4.31 -4.31
CA VAL A 59 9.07 -3.86 -5.16
C VAL A 59 9.50 -3.06 -6.39
N THR A 60 10.73 -2.57 -6.41
CA THR A 60 11.36 -1.91 -7.56
C THR A 60 12.17 -2.86 -8.43
N ASN A 61 12.23 -4.15 -8.08
CA ASN A 61 13.00 -5.15 -8.79
C ASN A 61 12.15 -5.86 -9.83
N SER A 62 12.28 -5.46 -11.07
CA SER A 62 11.59 -6.09 -12.21
C SER A 62 12.53 -6.08 -13.43
N ALA A 63 12.30 -6.98 -14.36
CA ALA A 63 13.02 -7.02 -15.62
C ALA A 63 12.56 -5.91 -16.59
N ARG A 64 11.32 -5.45 -16.45
CA ARG A 64 10.68 -4.53 -17.40
C ARG A 64 10.51 -3.12 -16.86
N THR A 65 10.09 -2.98 -15.61
CA THR A 65 9.78 -1.69 -14.99
C THR A 65 10.50 -1.52 -13.67
N LYS A 66 10.80 -0.29 -13.29
CA LYS A 66 11.41 0.07 -12.00
C LYS A 66 10.48 0.96 -11.18
N SER A 67 9.30 1.28 -11.72
CA SER A 67 8.36 2.19 -11.09
C SER A 67 7.44 1.43 -10.14
N VAL A 68 7.04 2.09 -9.07
CA VAL A 68 6.01 1.64 -8.14
C VAL A 68 4.91 2.69 -8.13
N ILE A 69 3.69 2.28 -8.38
CA ILE A 69 2.49 3.11 -8.29
C ILE A 69 1.79 2.76 -6.99
N LEU A 70 1.73 3.74 -6.08
CA LEU A 70 0.87 3.66 -4.90
C LEU A 70 -0.48 4.25 -5.25
N SER A 71 -1.54 3.50 -5.07
CA SER A 71 -2.89 3.98 -5.30
C SER A 71 -3.84 3.41 -4.25
N ALA A 72 -5.05 3.91 -4.23
CA ALA A 72 -6.12 3.42 -3.38
C ALA A 72 -7.33 3.05 -4.24
N ALA A 73 -8.37 2.54 -3.60
CA ALA A 73 -9.67 2.32 -4.24
C ALA A 73 -10.13 3.54 -5.04
N ASP A 74 -10.85 3.29 -6.10
CA ASP A 74 -11.42 4.37 -6.90
C ASP A 74 -12.67 4.94 -6.23
N TRP A 75 -12.91 6.24 -6.44
CA TRP A 75 -14.10 6.96 -5.99
C TRP A 75 -14.65 7.83 -7.14
N PRO A 76 -15.92 8.23 -7.08
CA PRO A 76 -16.50 9.11 -8.09
C PRO A 76 -15.70 10.41 -8.28
N GLY A 77 -15.27 10.66 -9.52
CA GLY A 77 -14.47 11.83 -9.86
C GLY A 77 -12.95 11.64 -9.82
N LYS A 78 -12.45 10.49 -9.34
CA LYS A 78 -11.02 10.16 -9.45
C LYS A 78 -10.61 10.04 -10.91
N THR A 79 -9.51 10.71 -11.30
CA THR A 79 -9.04 10.77 -12.69
C THR A 79 -7.98 9.72 -13.02
N ASP A 80 -7.22 9.30 -12.02
CA ASP A 80 -6.15 8.30 -12.09
C ASP A 80 -6.65 6.93 -11.56
N THR A 81 -7.72 6.44 -12.12
CA THR A 81 -8.35 5.18 -11.75
C THR A 81 -7.43 3.99 -11.94
N ILE A 82 -7.66 2.90 -11.22
CA ILE A 82 -6.81 1.71 -11.21
C ILE A 82 -6.64 1.13 -12.62
N ASP A 83 -7.70 1.09 -13.40
CA ASP A 83 -7.66 0.63 -14.79
C ASP A 83 -6.73 1.51 -15.65
N LYS A 84 -6.79 2.84 -15.50
CA LYS A 84 -5.90 3.75 -16.24
C LYS A 84 -4.43 3.61 -15.81
N LEU A 85 -4.19 3.46 -14.51
CA LEU A 85 -2.83 3.27 -14.01
C LEU A 85 -2.24 1.92 -14.40
N SER A 86 -3.07 0.89 -14.52
CA SER A 86 -2.66 -0.47 -14.86
C SER A 86 -2.05 -0.60 -16.27
N VAL A 87 -2.30 0.35 -17.17
CA VAL A 87 -1.73 0.38 -18.53
C VAL A 87 -0.19 0.40 -18.53
N HIS A 88 0.41 0.91 -17.47
CA HIS A 88 1.86 0.99 -17.36
C HIS A 88 2.55 -0.34 -17.04
N HIS A 89 1.80 -1.36 -16.65
CA HIS A 89 2.33 -2.66 -16.20
C HIS A 89 3.44 -2.57 -15.15
N SER A 90 3.48 -1.47 -14.42
CA SER A 90 4.43 -1.23 -13.33
C SER A 90 4.07 -2.08 -12.10
N THR A 91 4.93 -2.12 -11.10
CA THR A 91 4.49 -2.59 -9.79
C THR A 91 3.40 -1.66 -9.27
N MET A 92 2.24 -2.21 -8.92
CA MET A 92 1.20 -1.45 -8.21
C MET A 92 1.03 -2.01 -6.80
N ALA A 93 0.92 -1.09 -5.83
CA ALA A 93 0.61 -1.39 -4.45
C ALA A 93 -0.66 -0.60 -4.08
N LEU A 94 -1.72 -1.32 -3.71
CA LEU A 94 -3.05 -0.75 -3.56
C LEU A 94 -3.49 -0.80 -2.10
N PHE A 95 -3.86 0.37 -1.59
CA PHE A 95 -4.52 0.56 -0.31
C PHE A 95 -6.01 0.29 -0.48
N THR A 96 -6.52 -0.70 0.21
CA THR A 96 -7.84 -1.26 -0.10
C THR A 96 -9.00 -0.53 0.55
N MET A 97 -8.79 0.11 1.70
CA MET A 97 -9.74 1.04 2.34
C MET A 97 -11.18 0.53 2.43
N ARG A 98 -11.39 -0.76 2.74
CA ARG A 98 -12.70 -1.46 2.80
C ARG A 98 -13.45 -1.60 1.48
N SER A 99 -12.78 -1.37 0.37
CA SER A 99 -13.40 -1.54 -0.93
C SER A 99 -13.53 -3.01 -1.32
N ASP A 100 -14.38 -3.27 -2.30
CA ASP A 100 -14.61 -4.61 -2.81
C ASP A 100 -13.35 -5.18 -3.46
N PHE A 101 -12.91 -6.34 -2.98
CA PHE A 101 -11.73 -7.03 -3.50
C PHE A 101 -11.89 -7.44 -4.97
N GLU A 102 -13.06 -7.92 -5.33
CA GLU A 102 -13.36 -8.32 -6.71
C GLU A 102 -13.25 -7.15 -7.68
N GLU A 103 -13.70 -5.95 -7.26
CA GLU A 103 -13.60 -4.74 -8.07
C GLU A 103 -12.14 -4.39 -8.37
N PHE A 104 -11.22 -4.54 -7.40
CA PHE A 104 -9.78 -4.33 -7.64
C PHE A 104 -9.25 -5.28 -8.71
N ILE A 105 -9.61 -6.57 -8.62
CA ILE A 105 -9.14 -7.58 -9.58
C ILE A 105 -9.70 -7.30 -10.98
N GLN A 106 -10.97 -6.94 -11.09
CA GLN A 106 -11.58 -6.57 -12.36
C GLN A 106 -10.87 -5.39 -13.02
N LYS A 107 -10.61 -4.32 -12.27
CA LYS A 107 -9.92 -3.11 -12.77
C LYS A 107 -8.47 -3.39 -13.18
N LEU A 108 -7.73 -4.16 -12.40
CA LEU A 108 -6.38 -4.57 -12.76
C LEU A 108 -6.38 -5.43 -14.03
N SER A 109 -7.34 -6.32 -14.18
CA SER A 109 -7.46 -7.24 -15.33
C SER A 109 -7.83 -6.54 -16.64
N VAL A 110 -8.13 -5.25 -16.63
CA VAL A 110 -8.33 -4.46 -17.85
C VAL A 110 -7.06 -4.43 -18.71
N ASN A 111 -5.89 -4.29 -18.07
CA ASN A 111 -4.63 -4.15 -18.79
C ASN A 111 -3.60 -5.23 -18.43
N TYR A 112 -3.55 -5.69 -17.18
CA TYR A 112 -2.65 -6.78 -16.82
C TYR A 112 -3.17 -8.12 -17.34
N PRO A 113 -2.29 -8.94 -17.97
CA PRO A 113 -2.61 -10.32 -18.35
C PRO A 113 -3.04 -11.17 -17.14
N ALA A 114 -3.88 -12.17 -17.38
CA ALA A 114 -4.40 -13.04 -16.32
C ALA A 114 -3.30 -13.83 -15.56
N GLU A 115 -2.16 -14.08 -16.21
CA GLU A 115 -0.97 -14.73 -15.62
C GLU A 115 -0.12 -13.78 -14.77
N THR A 116 -0.40 -12.48 -14.77
CA THR A 116 0.34 -11.51 -13.95
C THR A 116 0.23 -11.87 -12.48
N ARG A 117 1.38 -11.91 -11.82
CA ARG A 117 1.45 -12.26 -10.40
C ARG A 117 0.84 -11.17 -9.54
N ILE A 118 0.13 -11.63 -8.53
CA ILE A 118 -0.51 -10.80 -7.51
C ILE A 118 -0.20 -11.40 -6.13
N ALA A 119 -0.06 -10.54 -5.15
CA ALA A 119 0.06 -10.92 -3.75
C ALA A 119 -0.87 -10.08 -2.90
N ILE A 120 -1.49 -10.72 -1.93
CA ILE A 120 -2.30 -10.09 -0.90
C ILE A 120 -1.54 -10.23 0.41
N VAL A 121 -1.22 -9.11 1.04
CA VAL A 121 -0.55 -9.08 2.34
C VAL A 121 -1.57 -8.64 3.37
N ILE A 122 -1.86 -9.53 4.29
CA ILE A 122 -2.87 -9.36 5.33
C ILE A 122 -2.16 -9.11 6.64
N GLN A 123 -2.58 -8.05 7.34
CA GLN A 123 -2.14 -7.69 8.70
C GLN A 123 -0.61 -7.74 8.86
N ALA A 124 0.11 -7.09 7.94
CA ALA A 124 1.56 -6.99 7.99
C ALA A 124 2.05 -6.46 9.34
N CYS A 125 3.10 -7.08 9.89
CA CYS A 125 3.68 -6.82 11.22
C CYS A 125 2.81 -7.21 12.42
N TYR A 126 1.68 -7.86 12.22
CA TYR A 126 0.95 -8.48 13.32
C TYR A 126 1.44 -9.94 13.47
N ALA A 127 2.31 -10.19 14.44
CA ALA A 127 3.10 -11.43 14.56
C ALA A 127 2.30 -12.74 14.33
N ASP A 128 1.10 -12.84 14.90
CA ASP A 128 0.28 -14.06 14.83
C ASP A 128 -0.78 -14.02 13.72
N LYS A 129 -0.89 -12.90 12.98
CA LYS A 129 -1.97 -12.66 12.01
C LYS A 129 -1.45 -12.36 10.61
N GLU A 130 -0.16 -12.04 10.48
CA GLU A 130 0.45 -11.76 9.19
C GLU A 130 0.33 -12.96 8.26
N ARG A 131 -0.24 -12.74 7.08
CA ARG A 131 -0.35 -13.76 6.03
C ARG A 131 -0.06 -13.13 4.68
N VAL A 132 0.61 -13.89 3.83
CA VAL A 132 0.83 -13.55 2.43
C VAL A 132 0.17 -14.62 1.56
N ILE A 133 -0.70 -14.21 0.65
CA ILE A 133 -1.35 -15.08 -0.32
C ILE A 133 -0.86 -14.64 -1.70
N GLU A 134 -0.21 -15.55 -2.42
CA GLU A 134 0.30 -15.30 -3.77
C GLU A 134 -0.48 -16.10 -4.81
N GLY A 135 -0.80 -15.47 -5.93
CA GLY A 135 -1.49 -16.09 -7.05
C GLY A 135 -1.21 -15.37 -8.37
N THR A 136 -2.13 -15.52 -9.29
CA THR A 136 -2.22 -14.70 -10.51
C THR A 136 -3.55 -13.98 -10.54
N LEU A 137 -3.68 -12.93 -11.35
CA LEU A 137 -4.97 -12.24 -11.50
C LEU A 137 -6.09 -13.19 -11.91
N GLY A 138 -5.79 -14.20 -12.74
CA GLY A 138 -6.77 -15.19 -13.18
C GLY A 138 -7.16 -16.22 -12.12
N THR A 139 -6.40 -16.36 -11.02
CA THR A 139 -6.65 -17.41 -10.00
C THR A 139 -6.95 -16.88 -8.62
N ILE A 140 -6.66 -15.63 -8.35
CA ILE A 140 -6.68 -15.10 -6.98
C ILE A 140 -8.09 -15.11 -6.37
N LEU A 141 -9.11 -14.82 -7.15
CA LEU A 141 -10.51 -14.80 -6.69
C LEU A 141 -11.02 -16.20 -6.28
N SER A 142 -10.44 -17.27 -6.83
CA SER A 142 -10.77 -18.63 -6.40
C SER A 142 -10.07 -19.05 -5.12
N GLN A 143 -9.01 -18.34 -4.73
CA GLN A 143 -8.21 -18.61 -3.54
C GLN A 143 -8.65 -17.79 -2.32
N VAL A 144 -9.16 -16.59 -2.58
CA VAL A 144 -9.53 -15.62 -1.54
C VAL A 144 -10.84 -14.94 -1.92
N GLY A 145 -11.83 -15.08 -1.05
CA GLY A 145 -13.06 -14.31 -1.15
C GLY A 145 -13.03 -13.06 -0.25
N GLN A 146 -13.90 -12.10 -0.53
CA GLN A 146 -14.03 -10.89 0.28
C GLN A 146 -14.22 -11.18 1.78
N LYS A 147 -14.93 -12.27 2.12
CA LYS A 147 -15.19 -12.68 3.50
C LYS A 147 -13.94 -13.11 4.28
N ASP A 148 -12.87 -13.46 3.57
CA ASP A 148 -11.61 -13.93 4.15
C ASP A 148 -10.64 -12.77 4.44
N LEU A 149 -10.97 -11.56 4.01
CA LEU A 149 -10.12 -10.38 4.11
C LEU A 149 -10.56 -9.47 5.25
N PRO A 150 -9.67 -9.21 6.23
CA PRO A 150 -9.90 -8.19 7.26
C PRO A 150 -9.83 -6.79 6.65
N PHE A 151 -9.95 -5.76 7.48
CA PHE A 151 -9.76 -4.38 7.02
C PHE A 151 -8.32 -4.10 6.57
N GLU A 152 -7.35 -4.64 7.32
CA GLU A 152 -5.93 -4.36 7.14
C GLU A 152 -5.31 -5.35 6.16
N TYR A 153 -5.42 -5.06 4.86
CA TYR A 153 -4.68 -5.79 3.82
C TYR A 153 -4.26 -4.85 2.69
N MET A 154 -3.23 -5.25 1.96
CA MET A 154 -2.75 -4.58 0.76
C MET A 154 -2.69 -5.55 -0.41
N ILE A 155 -2.89 -5.02 -1.61
CA ILE A 155 -2.76 -5.76 -2.86
C ILE A 155 -1.50 -5.29 -3.58
N TYR A 156 -0.70 -6.25 -4.04
CA TYR A 156 0.48 -6.02 -4.87
C TYR A 156 0.35 -6.77 -6.18
N VAL A 157 0.62 -6.11 -7.29
CA VAL A 157 0.61 -6.73 -8.62
C VAL A 157 1.84 -6.30 -9.42
N GLY A 158 2.40 -7.19 -10.21
CA GLY A 158 3.48 -6.90 -11.14
C GLY A 158 4.59 -7.93 -11.17
N ASP A 159 5.49 -7.75 -12.13
CA ASP A 159 6.60 -8.66 -12.43
C ASP A 159 7.60 -8.84 -11.29
N PHE A 160 7.69 -7.89 -10.36
CA PHE A 160 8.61 -7.98 -9.21
C PHE A 160 8.37 -9.23 -8.37
N LEU A 161 7.14 -9.74 -8.36
CA LEU A 161 6.79 -10.95 -7.60
C LEU A 161 7.48 -12.21 -8.13
N THR A 162 7.85 -12.24 -9.41
CA THR A 162 8.58 -13.35 -10.02
C THR A 162 10.06 -13.07 -10.23
N PHE A 163 10.45 -11.78 -10.20
CA PHE A 163 11.82 -11.39 -10.50
C PHE A 163 12.81 -12.02 -9.52
N ARG A 164 13.90 -12.54 -10.05
CA ARG A 164 15.04 -13.04 -9.28
C ARG A 164 16.31 -12.50 -9.92
N HIS A 165 17.20 -11.98 -9.09
CA HIS A 165 18.55 -11.67 -9.55
C HIS A 165 19.25 -12.96 -9.97
N LYS A 166 19.85 -12.98 -11.17
CA LYS A 166 20.77 -14.07 -11.51
C LYS A 166 21.92 -14.00 -10.51
N LYS A 167 22.27 -15.14 -9.91
CA LYS A 167 23.54 -15.24 -9.18
C LYS A 167 24.63 -14.98 -10.20
N ALA A 168 25.59 -14.14 -9.89
CA ALA A 168 26.85 -14.09 -10.64
C ALA A 168 27.52 -15.44 -10.42
N ASP A 169 27.85 -16.11 -11.53
CA ASP A 169 28.64 -17.33 -11.52
C ASP A 169 30.06 -17.03 -11.05
#